data_f5dc9e74b52393217f5e7e8bb5196d82
#
_entry.id   f5dc9e74b52393217f5e7e8bb5196d82
#
_cell.length_a   1.000
_cell.length_b   1.000
_cell.length_c   1.000
_cell.angle_alpha   90.00
_cell.angle_beta   90.00
_cell.angle_gamma   90.00
#
_symmetry.space_group_name_H-M   'P 1'
#
loop_
_entity.id
_entity.type
_entity.pdbx_description
1 polymer ?
#
loop_
_entity_poly.entity_id
_entity_poly.type
_entity_poly.pdbx_seq_one_letter_code
_entity_poly.pdbx_strand_id
1 'polypeptide(L)'
;MVPASAAEGDESRSAARFLSGEILGTDLDAVAELAGVEVENLGTPDPVTEANPLDLTILDTLNVTVPGGVQLALSDLLQLGAVNQWASAEDGGASHAATGAVADNGGVGTGTEAGFPGNATFDLTDVLGEALTDLVADLELELGAISSEAHLAPSGEEFEVTRDYEIAGGQLKLTLPLLADLLPQVQDAVATVDDVVNGLAGPEGTIAQTLSTVEGLLNLLAVAGVENPDITVSLETDLAGAVEELLATPLGEGTGVELNLAEGTLVVDLDTLAGGLNDQAPNTELLSPEVISQLAETIGNLLDTLVTDIVDTVENALNAATLDVKIYAEVGGLLPGTLDLQLTGTLGDVLTGEAAFVNNSTGVVVGLISALIAPVLDTLISTVGGVIEDAVFAEGGPLTTLGETVAGLVSSLAESLTPVGDLLASILSIKLNIQDDQEAPVSAQARASDGPYSVAAIEVTALPDAPAAVLTLAESTVGPNTTADDGGETEVEVDGTEVDGTEVDGTEVDGTEVDGTEVDGTEVDGTEV
;
A
#
# COMPACT_ATOMS: atom_id res chain seq x y z
N MET A 1 26.94 32.02 -25.40
CA MET A 1 27.59 31.53 -24.19
C MET A 1 28.89 30.90 -24.62
N VAL A 2 29.98 31.32 -24.11
CA VAL A 2 31.27 30.68 -24.36
C VAL A 2 31.35 29.63 -23.24
N PRO A 3 31.59 28.37 -23.54
CA PRO A 3 31.84 27.41 -22.47
C PRO A 3 33.03 27.88 -21.65
N ALA A 4 32.94 27.77 -20.36
CA ALA A 4 34.07 27.94 -19.48
C ALA A 4 35.09 26.88 -19.88
N SER A 5 36.36 27.22 -19.92
CA SER A 5 37.42 26.24 -20.10
C SER A 5 37.97 25.90 -18.71
N ALA A 6 38.12 24.62 -18.45
CA ALA A 6 38.72 24.17 -17.22
C ALA A 6 39.99 24.96 -16.89
N ALA A 7 40.08 25.37 -15.65
CA ALA A 7 41.27 26.02 -15.11
C ALA A 7 42.00 25.04 -14.21
N GLU A 8 43.32 25.14 -14.14
CA GLU A 8 44.08 24.34 -13.19
C GLU A 8 43.63 24.69 -11.78
N GLY A 9 42.96 23.76 -11.12
CA GLY A 9 42.45 23.94 -9.76
C GLY A 9 40.93 23.85 -9.63
N ASP A 10 40.18 23.70 -10.73
CA ASP A 10 38.78 23.29 -10.65
C ASP A 10 38.75 21.80 -10.26
N GLU A 11 38.05 21.48 -9.22
CA GLU A 11 37.91 20.07 -8.79
C GLU A 11 36.43 19.76 -8.61
N SER A 12 36.07 18.60 -9.07
CA SER A 12 34.70 18.13 -8.89
C SER A 12 34.70 16.66 -8.51
N ARG A 13 33.68 16.28 -7.73
CA ARG A 13 33.54 14.92 -7.22
C ARG A 13 32.08 14.51 -7.21
N SER A 14 31.84 13.25 -7.51
CA SER A 14 30.52 12.64 -7.38
C SER A 14 30.62 11.16 -7.09
N ALA A 15 29.61 10.65 -6.40
CA ALA A 15 29.49 9.24 -6.06
C ALA A 15 28.02 8.81 -6.11
N ALA A 16 27.81 7.57 -6.48
CA ALA A 16 26.47 6.98 -6.52
C ALA A 16 26.52 5.57 -5.99
N ARG A 17 25.61 5.23 -5.08
CA ARG A 17 25.55 3.93 -4.45
C ARG A 17 24.09 3.52 -4.24
N PHE A 18 23.70 2.34 -4.72
CA PHE A 18 22.31 1.93 -4.61
C PHE A 18 21.95 1.32 -3.26
N LEU A 19 22.82 0.52 -2.67
CA LEU A 19 22.55 -0.16 -1.41
C LEU A 19 23.71 0.07 -0.44
N SER A 20 23.38 0.58 0.74
CA SER A 20 24.31 0.82 1.85
C SER A 20 23.66 0.52 3.19
N GLY A 21 24.45 0.51 4.26
CA GLY A 21 23.99 0.33 5.62
C GLY A 21 24.35 -1.01 6.26
N GLU A 22 23.54 -1.43 7.21
CA GLU A 22 23.82 -2.63 8.02
C GLU A 22 22.58 -3.51 8.17
N ILE A 23 22.73 -4.81 8.08
CA ILE A 23 21.67 -5.77 8.36
C ILE A 23 22.18 -6.91 9.24
N LEU A 24 21.58 -7.10 10.41
CA LEU A 24 21.89 -8.17 11.38
C LEU A 24 23.39 -8.25 11.71
N GLY A 25 24.04 -7.09 11.85
CA GLY A 25 25.45 -6.98 12.16
C GLY A 25 26.39 -7.18 10.97
N THR A 26 25.85 -7.28 9.78
CA THR A 26 26.61 -7.33 8.52
C THR A 26 26.66 -5.94 7.92
N ASP A 27 27.85 -5.36 7.90
CA ASP A 27 28.12 -4.06 7.31
C ASP A 27 28.22 -4.19 5.78
N LEU A 28 27.22 -3.67 5.07
CA LEU A 28 27.15 -3.71 3.61
C LEU A 28 28.12 -2.72 2.98
N ASP A 29 28.52 -1.69 3.72
CA ASP A 29 29.47 -0.71 3.22
C ASP A 29 30.88 -1.27 3.09
N ALA A 30 31.17 -2.33 3.83
CA ALA A 30 32.42 -3.04 3.75
C ALA A 30 32.48 -4.06 2.60
N VAL A 31 31.38 -4.29 1.88
CA VAL A 31 31.31 -5.25 0.78
C VAL A 31 31.71 -4.57 -0.53
N ALA A 32 32.85 -4.94 -1.06
CA ALA A 32 33.43 -4.28 -2.23
C ALA A 32 32.55 -4.40 -3.49
N GLU A 33 31.77 -5.47 -3.60
CA GLU A 33 30.87 -5.68 -4.73
C GLU A 33 29.60 -4.83 -4.66
N LEU A 34 29.29 -4.29 -3.50
CA LEU A 34 28.19 -3.33 -3.29
C LEU A 34 28.69 -1.88 -3.29
N ALA A 35 30.01 -1.68 -3.40
CA ALA A 35 30.57 -0.35 -3.55
C ALA A 35 30.04 0.28 -4.84
N GLY A 36 29.55 1.50 -4.73
CA GLY A 36 29.02 2.25 -5.85
C GLY A 36 30.09 2.65 -6.88
N VAL A 37 29.86 3.79 -7.48
CA VAL A 37 30.85 4.48 -8.30
C VAL A 37 31.28 5.75 -7.58
N GLU A 38 32.51 6.11 -7.73
CA GLU A 38 33.05 7.36 -7.22
C GLU A 38 34.02 7.91 -8.24
N VAL A 39 33.80 9.14 -8.67
CA VAL A 39 34.66 9.82 -9.66
C VAL A 39 35.13 11.17 -9.16
N GLU A 40 36.32 11.53 -9.58
CA GLU A 40 36.96 12.79 -9.25
C GLU A 40 37.63 13.37 -10.51
N ASN A 41 37.39 14.64 -10.77
CA ASN A 41 38.10 15.41 -11.77
C ASN A 41 38.96 16.48 -11.07
N LEU A 42 40.25 16.42 -11.26
CA LEU A 42 41.24 17.32 -10.67
C LEU A 42 41.65 18.43 -11.68
N GLY A 43 40.65 19.04 -12.29
CA GLY A 43 40.89 20.13 -13.24
C GLY A 43 41.27 19.70 -14.63
N THR A 44 40.86 18.52 -15.08
CA THR A 44 41.07 18.09 -16.47
C THR A 44 39.91 18.54 -17.36
N PRO A 45 40.21 18.94 -18.64
CA PRO A 45 39.16 19.42 -19.53
C PRO A 45 38.12 18.38 -19.96
N ASP A 46 38.43 17.10 -19.80
CA ASP A 46 37.52 16.02 -20.16
C ASP A 46 36.81 15.53 -18.89
N PRO A 47 35.48 15.40 -18.90
CA PRO A 47 34.78 14.89 -17.75
C PRO A 47 35.17 13.45 -17.43
N VAL A 48 35.20 13.13 -16.15
CA VAL A 48 35.41 11.76 -15.66
C VAL A 48 34.04 11.19 -15.34
N THR A 49 33.64 10.16 -16.06
CA THR A 49 32.31 9.55 -15.92
C THR A 49 32.45 8.04 -15.79
N GLU A 50 31.69 7.46 -14.89
CA GLU A 50 31.67 6.02 -14.67
C GLU A 50 30.23 5.54 -14.41
N ALA A 51 29.93 4.34 -14.88
CA ALA A 51 28.67 3.66 -14.63
C ALA A 51 28.96 2.22 -14.21
N ASN A 52 28.27 1.77 -13.18
CA ASN A 52 28.46 0.44 -12.61
C ASN A 52 27.11 -0.19 -12.26
N PRO A 53 26.51 -0.98 -13.18
CA PRO A 53 25.30 -1.73 -12.85
C PRO A 53 25.57 -2.67 -11.68
N LEU A 54 24.69 -2.67 -10.69
CA LEU A 54 24.82 -3.52 -9.52
C LEU A 54 24.68 -5.00 -9.90
N ASP A 55 25.67 -5.81 -9.53
CA ASP A 55 25.62 -7.25 -9.75
C ASP A 55 24.81 -7.92 -8.62
N LEU A 56 23.56 -8.17 -8.89
CA LEU A 56 22.62 -8.72 -7.90
C LEU A 56 22.99 -10.14 -7.45
N THR A 57 23.82 -10.86 -8.19
CA THR A 57 24.24 -12.22 -7.79
C THR A 57 25.07 -12.23 -6.51
N ILE A 58 25.60 -11.09 -6.10
CA ILE A 58 26.32 -10.97 -4.84
C ILE A 58 25.40 -11.24 -3.63
N LEU A 59 24.13 -10.85 -3.73
CA LEU A 59 23.16 -11.05 -2.65
C LEU A 59 22.96 -12.53 -2.31
N ASP A 60 23.10 -13.41 -3.30
CA ASP A 60 23.04 -14.87 -3.11
C ASP A 60 24.24 -15.42 -2.33
N THR A 61 25.32 -14.69 -2.29
CA THR A 61 26.60 -15.13 -1.66
C THR A 61 26.82 -14.54 -0.28
N LEU A 62 26.17 -13.43 0.02
CA LEU A 62 26.22 -12.79 1.33
C LEU A 62 25.24 -13.49 2.27
N ASN A 63 25.75 -13.93 3.41
CA ASN A 63 24.92 -14.61 4.39
C ASN A 63 24.84 -13.78 5.66
N VAL A 64 23.63 -13.63 6.15
CA VAL A 64 23.32 -12.95 7.40
C VAL A 64 22.79 -13.97 8.42
N THR A 65 22.96 -13.69 9.70
CA THR A 65 22.49 -14.57 10.77
C THR A 65 21.26 -13.98 11.43
N VAL A 66 20.09 -14.53 11.10
CA VAL A 66 18.81 -14.05 11.67
C VAL A 66 18.66 -14.44 13.14
N PRO A 67 17.77 -13.78 13.89
CA PRO A 67 17.42 -14.16 15.25
C PRO A 67 17.09 -15.65 15.33
N GLY A 68 17.70 -16.35 16.30
CA GLY A 68 17.60 -17.81 16.38
C GLY A 68 18.82 -18.54 15.80
N GLY A 69 19.74 -17.83 15.14
CA GLY A 69 21.05 -18.36 14.69
C GLY A 69 21.02 -19.11 13.37
N VAL A 70 19.95 -18.99 12.60
CA VAL A 70 19.87 -19.51 11.22
C VAL A 70 20.63 -18.55 10.31
N GLN A 71 21.32 -19.09 9.30
CA GLN A 71 21.97 -18.30 8.26
C GLN A 71 21.14 -18.36 6.98
N LEU A 72 20.77 -17.18 6.48
CA LEU A 72 20.06 -16.99 5.22
C LEU A 72 20.95 -16.24 4.24
N ALA A 73 20.75 -16.43 2.96
CA ALA A 73 21.34 -15.54 1.96
C ALA A 73 20.68 -14.16 2.05
N LEU A 74 21.41 -13.11 1.75
CA LEU A 74 20.81 -11.77 1.76
C LEU A 74 19.70 -11.65 0.72
N SER A 75 19.78 -12.41 -0.38
CA SER A 75 18.71 -12.51 -1.39
C SER A 75 17.42 -13.14 -0.88
N ASP A 76 17.45 -13.85 0.25
CA ASP A 76 16.23 -14.37 0.87
C ASP A 76 15.48 -13.26 1.63
N LEU A 77 16.17 -12.20 2.03
CA LEU A 77 15.62 -11.07 2.78
C LEU A 77 15.40 -9.83 1.91
N LEU A 78 16.21 -9.67 0.87
CA LEU A 78 16.22 -8.49 0.02
C LEU A 78 16.34 -8.90 -1.45
N GLN A 79 15.29 -8.65 -2.21
CA GLN A 79 15.27 -8.87 -3.64
C GLN A 79 15.23 -7.53 -4.36
N LEU A 80 16.16 -7.32 -5.28
CA LEU A 80 16.28 -6.08 -6.04
C LEU A 80 16.10 -6.34 -7.53
N GLY A 81 15.47 -5.42 -8.22
CA GLY A 81 15.48 -5.34 -9.67
C GLY A 81 16.83 -4.83 -10.20
N ALA A 82 16.99 -4.83 -11.50
CA ALA A 82 18.20 -4.32 -12.12
C ALA A 82 18.35 -2.81 -11.87
N VAL A 83 19.44 -2.40 -11.31
CA VAL A 83 19.74 -1.00 -10.98
C VAL A 83 21.11 -0.62 -11.51
N ASN A 84 21.31 0.66 -11.78
CA ASN A 84 22.57 1.21 -12.22
C ASN A 84 23.05 2.29 -11.26
N GLN A 85 24.34 2.53 -11.24
CA GLN A 85 25.00 3.54 -10.43
C GLN A 85 25.87 4.35 -11.39
N TRP A 86 25.68 5.65 -11.43
CA TRP A 86 26.33 6.52 -12.39
C TRP A 86 26.83 7.81 -11.73
N ALA A 87 28.04 8.22 -12.09
CA ALA A 87 28.64 9.43 -11.56
C ALA A 87 29.45 10.14 -12.64
N SER A 88 29.44 11.47 -12.61
CA SER A 88 30.22 12.33 -13.51
C SER A 88 30.79 13.51 -12.74
N ALA A 89 32.09 13.70 -12.90
CA ALA A 89 32.82 14.84 -12.40
C ALA A 89 33.30 15.64 -13.62
N GLU A 90 32.74 16.82 -13.81
CA GLU A 90 32.94 17.60 -15.02
C GLU A 90 34.06 18.64 -14.86
N ASP A 91 34.48 19.22 -15.95
CA ASP A 91 35.38 20.36 -15.94
C ASP A 91 34.63 21.61 -15.39
N GLY A 92 35.36 22.57 -14.88
CA GLY A 92 34.78 23.81 -14.36
C GLY A 92 34.07 23.64 -13.00
N GLY A 93 34.31 22.55 -12.29
CA GLY A 93 33.79 22.37 -10.93
C GLY A 93 32.35 21.87 -10.84
N ALA A 94 31.77 21.34 -11.90
CA ALA A 94 30.43 20.75 -11.86
C ALA A 94 30.49 19.23 -11.61
N SER A 95 29.50 18.68 -10.94
CA SER A 95 29.38 17.25 -10.71
C SER A 95 27.93 16.76 -10.68
N HIS A 96 27.72 15.51 -11.06
CA HIS A 96 26.41 14.90 -11.15
C HIS A 96 26.50 13.41 -10.77
N ALA A 97 25.61 12.98 -9.93
CA ALA A 97 25.47 11.58 -9.52
C ALA A 97 24.01 11.13 -9.66
N ALA A 98 23.80 9.89 -10.05
CA ALA A 98 22.47 9.31 -10.13
C ALA A 98 22.53 7.79 -9.90
N THR A 99 21.54 7.23 -9.20
CA THR A 99 21.48 5.79 -8.94
C THR A 99 20.06 5.27 -8.89
N GLY A 100 19.92 3.96 -9.12
CA GLY A 100 18.64 3.26 -9.17
C GLY A 100 18.19 2.98 -10.60
N ALA A 101 17.00 3.40 -10.95
CA ALA A 101 16.43 3.31 -12.30
C ALA A 101 17.09 4.33 -13.24
N VAL A 102 18.37 4.15 -13.51
CA VAL A 102 19.23 5.12 -14.21
C VAL A 102 19.86 4.50 -15.43
N ALA A 103 19.85 5.24 -16.52
CA ALA A 103 20.54 4.84 -17.76
C ALA A 103 22.04 5.14 -17.70
N ASP A 104 22.83 4.50 -18.59
CA ASP A 104 24.29 4.68 -18.65
C ASP A 104 24.75 6.12 -18.94
N ASN A 105 23.82 7.03 -19.19
CA ASN A 105 24.10 8.45 -19.43
C ASN A 105 23.60 9.35 -18.29
N GLY A 106 23.22 8.78 -17.17
CA GLY A 106 22.72 9.52 -16.00
C GLY A 106 21.24 9.89 -16.06
N GLY A 107 20.53 9.49 -17.12
CA GLY A 107 19.08 9.79 -17.19
C GLY A 107 18.28 8.93 -16.22
N VAL A 108 17.56 9.56 -15.32
CA VAL A 108 16.70 8.91 -14.32
C VAL A 108 15.33 8.59 -14.94
N GLY A 109 14.74 7.47 -14.56
CA GLY A 109 13.39 7.11 -14.99
C GLY A 109 12.75 6.08 -14.11
N THR A 110 11.58 6.42 -13.61
CA THR A 110 10.70 5.53 -12.82
C THR A 110 9.55 4.97 -13.64
N GLY A 111 9.66 5.05 -14.98
CA GLY A 111 8.57 4.67 -15.87
C GLY A 111 8.15 3.21 -15.74
N THR A 112 6.85 2.98 -15.83
CA THR A 112 6.22 1.65 -15.86
C THR A 112 6.44 0.92 -17.19
N GLU A 113 7.32 1.41 -18.05
CA GLU A 113 7.57 0.82 -19.35
C GLU A 113 8.47 -0.41 -19.24
N ALA A 114 8.24 -1.38 -20.11
CA ALA A 114 9.03 -2.61 -20.15
C ALA A 114 10.52 -2.31 -20.43
N GLY A 115 11.37 -2.55 -19.44
CA GLY A 115 12.82 -2.33 -19.53
C GLY A 115 13.38 -1.48 -18.40
N PHE A 116 12.52 -0.89 -17.59
CA PHE A 116 12.95 -0.25 -16.35
C PHE A 116 13.15 -1.31 -15.26
N PRO A 117 14.05 -1.03 -14.30
CA PRO A 117 14.36 -1.97 -13.23
C PRO A 117 13.13 -2.30 -12.40
N GLY A 118 13.13 -3.51 -11.92
CA GLY A 118 12.05 -4.02 -11.11
C GLY A 118 12.03 -3.45 -9.70
N ASN A 119 11.12 -3.98 -8.95
CA ASN A 119 10.83 -3.61 -7.58
C ASN A 119 11.94 -4.05 -6.62
N ALA A 120 12.00 -3.42 -5.48
CA ALA A 120 12.75 -3.89 -4.32
C ALA A 120 11.77 -4.51 -3.33
N THR A 121 12.02 -5.74 -2.90
CA THR A 121 11.19 -6.43 -1.91
C THR A 121 12.04 -6.76 -0.69
N PHE A 122 11.53 -6.41 0.50
CA PHE A 122 12.16 -6.71 1.77
C PHE A 122 11.27 -7.66 2.55
N ASP A 123 11.73 -8.87 2.79
CA ASP A 123 11.13 -9.76 3.77
C ASP A 123 11.69 -9.42 5.16
N LEU A 124 10.85 -8.77 5.95
CA LEU A 124 11.22 -8.31 7.29
C LEU A 124 10.91 -9.33 8.38
N THR A 125 10.21 -10.41 8.05
CA THR A 125 9.76 -11.42 9.01
C THR A 125 10.92 -12.03 9.79
N ASP A 126 11.92 -12.54 9.07
CA ASP A 126 13.08 -13.15 9.70
C ASP A 126 14.03 -12.14 10.36
N VAL A 127 14.06 -10.90 9.88
CA VAL A 127 14.87 -9.82 10.46
C VAL A 127 14.29 -9.41 11.82
N LEU A 128 12.98 -9.27 11.91
CA LEU A 128 12.27 -8.87 13.12
C LEU A 128 12.17 -10.01 14.15
N GLY A 129 12.04 -11.24 13.67
CA GLY A 129 12.05 -12.43 14.52
C GLY A 129 11.04 -12.34 15.68
N GLU A 130 11.56 -12.36 16.91
CA GLU A 130 10.72 -12.33 18.12
C GLU A 130 10.06 -10.98 18.41
N ALA A 131 10.36 -9.93 17.62
CA ALA A 131 9.67 -8.64 17.74
C ALA A 131 8.28 -8.70 17.13
N LEU A 132 8.05 -9.61 16.18
CA LEU A 132 6.72 -9.94 15.71
C LEU A 132 5.96 -10.71 16.78
N THR A 133 4.70 -10.32 16.98
CA THR A 133 3.82 -10.94 17.97
C THR A 133 2.88 -11.92 17.29
N ASP A 134 2.04 -12.60 18.06
CA ASP A 134 0.98 -13.46 17.52
C ASP A 134 -0.02 -12.65 16.63
N LEU A 135 0.09 -11.33 16.58
CA LEU A 135 -0.75 -10.47 15.74
C LEU A 135 -0.31 -10.44 14.28
N VAL A 136 1.01 -10.49 14.03
CA VAL A 136 1.61 -10.38 12.69
C VAL A 136 2.49 -11.60 12.48
N ALA A 137 2.10 -12.44 11.55
CA ALA A 137 2.84 -13.67 11.24
C ALA A 137 3.90 -13.44 10.16
N ASP A 138 3.72 -12.39 9.32
CA ASP A 138 4.57 -12.12 8.18
C ASP A 138 4.51 -10.63 7.85
N LEU A 139 5.64 -10.04 7.45
CA LEU A 139 5.77 -8.63 7.12
C LEU A 139 6.71 -8.45 5.94
N GLU A 140 6.18 -7.89 4.86
CA GLU A 140 6.89 -7.68 3.62
C GLU A 140 6.70 -6.24 3.13
N LEU A 141 7.80 -5.58 2.74
CA LEU A 141 7.78 -4.25 2.12
C LEU A 141 8.16 -4.39 0.65
N GLU A 142 7.24 -4.03 -0.24
CA GLU A 142 7.46 -4.00 -1.66
C GLU A 142 7.52 -2.56 -2.14
N LEU A 143 8.58 -2.21 -2.83
CA LEU A 143 8.79 -0.89 -3.42
C LEU A 143 8.89 -1.01 -4.93
N GLY A 144 8.35 -0.06 -5.65
CA GLY A 144 8.54 0.08 -7.08
C GLY A 144 9.96 0.49 -7.46
N ALA A 145 10.16 0.92 -8.67
CA ALA A 145 11.47 1.43 -9.10
C ALA A 145 11.87 2.64 -8.25
N ILE A 146 13.12 2.65 -7.83
CA ILE A 146 13.67 3.64 -6.91
C ILE A 146 14.86 4.31 -7.60
N SER A 147 14.97 5.62 -7.50
CA SER A 147 16.11 6.37 -8.01
C SER A 147 16.35 7.65 -7.22
N SER A 148 17.56 8.15 -7.32
CA SER A 148 17.92 9.49 -6.87
C SER A 148 18.90 10.13 -7.82
N GLU A 149 18.96 11.46 -7.83
CA GLU A 149 20.01 12.20 -8.50
C GLU A 149 20.39 13.46 -7.73
N ALA A 150 21.65 13.84 -7.87
CA ALA A 150 22.19 15.06 -7.28
C ALA A 150 23.07 15.77 -8.29
N HIS A 151 22.90 17.08 -8.38
CA HIS A 151 23.73 17.96 -9.19
C HIS A 151 24.34 19.05 -8.33
N LEU A 152 25.59 19.35 -8.57
CA LEU A 152 26.28 20.49 -7.99
C LEU A 152 27.00 21.23 -9.11
N ALA A 153 26.70 22.50 -9.30
CA ALA A 153 27.28 23.28 -10.36
C ALA A 153 27.60 24.72 -9.90
N PRO A 154 28.67 25.31 -10.41
CA PRO A 154 28.99 26.70 -10.12
C PRO A 154 27.92 27.64 -10.67
N SER A 155 27.48 28.58 -9.85
CA SER A 155 26.48 29.60 -10.20
C SER A 155 26.97 30.98 -9.76
N GLY A 156 27.77 31.58 -10.60
CA GLY A 156 28.43 32.86 -10.27
C GLY A 156 29.59 32.66 -9.30
N GLU A 157 29.44 33.14 -8.09
CA GLU A 157 30.45 32.98 -7.04
C GLU A 157 30.09 31.88 -6.03
N GLU A 158 28.98 31.21 -6.20
CA GLU A 158 28.48 30.18 -5.30
C GLU A 158 28.29 28.87 -6.06
N PHE A 159 27.94 27.85 -5.36
CA PHE A 159 27.53 26.57 -5.95
C PHE A 159 26.02 26.41 -5.75
N GLU A 160 25.36 25.87 -6.73
CA GLU A 160 23.95 25.53 -6.67
C GLU A 160 23.80 24.02 -6.65
N VAL A 161 23.16 23.50 -5.62
CA VAL A 161 22.87 22.08 -5.48
C VAL A 161 21.42 21.80 -5.78
N THR A 162 21.16 20.77 -6.59
CA THR A 162 19.84 20.25 -6.85
C THR A 162 19.82 18.78 -6.48
N ARG A 163 18.79 18.37 -5.80
CA ARG A 163 18.62 16.97 -5.34
C ARG A 163 17.20 16.53 -5.62
N ASP A 164 17.06 15.35 -6.14
CA ASP A 164 15.79 14.77 -6.51
C ASP A 164 15.79 13.26 -6.26
N TYR A 165 14.59 12.71 -6.07
CA TYR A 165 14.40 11.28 -5.92
C TYR A 165 13.03 10.87 -6.44
N GLU A 166 12.90 9.64 -6.89
CA GLU A 166 11.65 9.08 -7.35
C GLU A 166 11.47 7.65 -6.85
N ILE A 167 10.24 7.35 -6.42
CA ILE A 167 9.80 6.01 -6.01
C ILE A 167 8.47 5.73 -6.73
N ALA A 168 8.43 4.65 -7.52
CA ALA A 168 7.28 4.33 -8.37
C ALA A 168 6.11 3.67 -7.63
N GLY A 169 6.06 3.81 -6.34
CA GLY A 169 5.03 3.25 -5.47
C GLY A 169 5.62 2.32 -4.41
N GLY A 170 4.82 1.97 -3.41
CA GLY A 170 5.24 1.10 -2.34
C GLY A 170 4.05 0.47 -1.62
N GLN A 171 4.21 -0.77 -1.19
CA GLN A 171 3.20 -1.50 -0.44
C GLN A 171 3.82 -2.16 0.78
N LEU A 172 3.09 -2.13 1.87
CA LEU A 172 3.40 -2.89 3.07
C LEU A 172 2.36 -3.99 3.22
N LYS A 173 2.81 -5.24 3.25
CA LYS A 173 1.95 -6.41 3.30
C LYS A 173 2.15 -7.15 4.59
N LEU A 174 1.08 -7.37 5.30
CA LEU A 174 1.07 -8.06 6.58
C LEU A 174 0.17 -9.28 6.52
N THR A 175 0.64 -10.40 7.06
CA THR A 175 -0.21 -11.56 7.31
C THR A 175 -0.67 -11.50 8.77
N LEU A 176 -1.99 -11.39 8.94
CA LEU A 176 -2.66 -11.24 10.23
C LEU A 176 -3.56 -12.46 10.48
N PRO A 177 -3.14 -13.45 11.27
CA PRO A 177 -3.93 -14.66 11.51
C PRO A 177 -5.35 -14.38 12.00
N LEU A 178 -5.54 -13.29 12.76
CA LEU A 178 -6.86 -12.90 13.26
C LEU A 178 -7.87 -12.58 12.15
N LEU A 179 -7.40 -12.12 10.98
CA LEU A 179 -8.28 -11.88 9.84
C LEU A 179 -8.81 -13.20 9.27
N ALA A 180 -7.95 -14.20 9.15
CA ALA A 180 -8.33 -15.52 8.66
C ALA A 180 -9.30 -16.22 9.62
N ASP A 181 -9.18 -15.97 10.93
CA ASP A 181 -10.05 -16.55 11.95
C ASP A 181 -11.48 -15.98 11.92
N LEU A 182 -11.72 -14.85 11.27
CA LEU A 182 -13.05 -14.26 11.12
C LEU A 182 -13.94 -15.09 10.18
N LEU A 183 -13.37 -15.58 9.08
CA LEU A 183 -14.11 -16.29 8.04
C LEU A 183 -14.96 -17.46 8.57
N PRO A 184 -14.41 -18.45 9.30
CA PRO A 184 -15.21 -19.55 9.82
C PRO A 184 -16.27 -19.09 10.83
N GLN A 185 -16.00 -18.04 11.59
CA GLN A 185 -16.97 -17.55 12.58
C GLN A 185 -18.19 -16.88 11.92
N VAL A 186 -17.97 -16.17 10.81
CA VAL A 186 -19.08 -15.62 10.01
C VAL A 186 -19.86 -16.75 9.34
N GLN A 187 -19.18 -17.77 8.81
CA GLN A 187 -19.84 -18.93 8.23
C GLN A 187 -20.72 -19.67 9.24
N ASP A 188 -20.25 -19.84 10.48
CA ASP A 188 -21.04 -20.45 11.56
C ASP A 188 -22.28 -19.61 11.92
N ALA A 189 -22.15 -18.29 11.89
CA ALA A 189 -23.27 -17.39 12.14
C ALA A 189 -24.31 -17.47 11.01
N VAL A 190 -23.87 -17.50 9.76
CA VAL A 190 -24.76 -17.68 8.59
C VAL A 190 -25.44 -19.04 8.59
N ALA A 191 -24.73 -20.11 8.97
CA ALA A 191 -25.32 -21.45 9.09
C ALA A 191 -26.47 -21.48 10.10
N THR A 192 -26.41 -20.65 11.14
CA THR A 192 -27.52 -20.53 12.11
C THR A 192 -28.79 -19.94 11.45
N VAL A 193 -28.64 -19.02 10.52
CA VAL A 193 -29.78 -18.49 9.73
C VAL A 193 -30.29 -19.60 8.79
N ASP A 194 -29.40 -20.29 8.11
CA ASP A 194 -29.75 -21.36 7.17
C ASP A 194 -30.52 -22.51 7.84
N ASP A 195 -30.13 -22.88 9.05
CA ASP A 195 -30.83 -23.89 9.86
C ASP A 195 -32.28 -23.49 10.15
N VAL A 196 -32.54 -22.21 10.46
CA VAL A 196 -33.90 -21.73 10.68
C VAL A 196 -34.69 -21.70 9.38
N VAL A 197 -34.07 -21.22 8.30
CA VAL A 197 -34.72 -21.18 6.98
C VAL A 197 -35.05 -22.59 6.48
N ASN A 198 -34.13 -23.53 6.60
CA ASN A 198 -34.38 -24.94 6.30
C ASN A 198 -35.51 -25.53 7.15
N GLY A 199 -35.65 -25.07 8.41
CA GLY A 199 -36.72 -25.47 9.29
C GLY A 199 -38.10 -25.00 8.83
N LEU A 200 -38.22 -24.08 7.88
CA LEU A 200 -39.48 -23.67 7.26
C LEU A 200 -40.01 -24.69 6.25
N ALA A 201 -39.08 -25.42 5.63
CA ALA A 201 -39.36 -26.34 4.52
C ALA A 201 -39.74 -27.74 4.99
N GLY A 202 -40.17 -28.56 4.02
CA GLY A 202 -40.55 -29.95 4.24
C GLY A 202 -41.98 -30.14 4.73
N PRO A 203 -42.44 -31.40 4.81
CA PRO A 203 -43.80 -31.72 5.24
C PRO A 203 -44.01 -31.52 6.74
N GLU A 204 -42.98 -31.43 7.51
CA GLU A 204 -43.00 -31.12 8.94
C GLU A 204 -42.40 -29.75 9.24
N GLY A 205 -42.11 -28.97 8.19
CA GLY A 205 -41.66 -27.58 8.34
C GLY A 205 -42.73 -26.65 8.87
N THR A 206 -42.29 -25.53 9.43
CA THR A 206 -43.21 -24.58 10.10
C THR A 206 -44.29 -24.07 9.15
N ILE A 207 -43.99 -23.88 7.87
CA ILE A 207 -44.98 -23.44 6.86
C ILE A 207 -46.06 -24.52 6.69
N ALA A 208 -45.68 -25.79 6.46
CA ALA A 208 -46.62 -26.88 6.27
C ALA A 208 -47.49 -27.10 7.51
N GLN A 209 -46.91 -27.07 8.70
CA GLN A 209 -47.64 -27.19 9.95
C GLN A 209 -48.63 -26.06 10.15
N THR A 210 -48.26 -24.81 9.89
CA THR A 210 -49.17 -23.66 10.04
C THR A 210 -50.29 -23.75 9.02
N LEU A 211 -50.00 -24.06 7.75
CA LEU A 211 -51.03 -24.22 6.73
C LEU A 211 -52.03 -25.33 7.04
N SER A 212 -51.62 -26.40 7.71
CA SER A 212 -52.48 -27.49 8.11
C SER A 212 -53.53 -27.09 9.19
N THR A 213 -53.37 -25.93 9.82
CA THR A 213 -54.28 -25.43 10.86
C THR A 213 -55.13 -24.23 10.42
N VAL A 214 -54.91 -23.68 9.23
CA VAL A 214 -55.64 -22.50 8.74
C VAL A 214 -57.08 -22.83 8.41
N GLU A 215 -58.03 -22.26 9.18
CA GLU A 215 -59.47 -22.54 9.05
C GLU A 215 -60.01 -22.29 7.64
N GLY A 216 -59.55 -21.24 6.96
CA GLY A 216 -59.99 -20.91 5.60
C GLY A 216 -59.63 -22.00 4.61
N LEU A 217 -58.45 -22.54 4.72
CA LEU A 217 -57.97 -23.66 3.90
C LEU A 217 -58.69 -24.95 4.26
N LEU A 218 -58.81 -25.27 5.54
CA LEU A 218 -59.51 -26.47 5.98
C LEU A 218 -60.98 -26.47 5.57
N ASN A 219 -61.66 -25.35 5.62
CA ASN A 219 -63.04 -25.23 5.14
C ASN A 219 -63.16 -25.44 3.65
N LEU A 220 -62.24 -24.92 2.86
CA LEU A 220 -62.19 -25.19 1.39
C LEU A 220 -62.00 -26.66 1.11
N LEU A 221 -61.02 -27.28 1.76
CA LEU A 221 -60.68 -28.69 1.60
C LEU A 221 -61.89 -29.58 2.02
N ALA A 222 -62.57 -29.24 3.11
CA ALA A 222 -63.76 -29.94 3.52
C ALA A 222 -64.91 -29.84 2.51
N VAL A 223 -65.12 -28.65 1.91
CA VAL A 223 -66.13 -28.45 0.83
C VAL A 223 -65.78 -29.27 -0.40
N ALA A 224 -64.49 -29.39 -0.71
CA ALA A 224 -63.99 -30.22 -1.81
C ALA A 224 -64.05 -31.73 -1.51
N GLY A 225 -64.30 -32.12 -0.27
CA GLY A 225 -64.31 -33.54 0.16
C GLY A 225 -62.92 -34.11 0.39
N VAL A 226 -61.98 -33.26 0.72
CA VAL A 226 -60.60 -33.61 1.02
C VAL A 226 -60.46 -33.71 2.55
N GLU A 227 -59.89 -34.81 3.06
CA GLU A 227 -59.75 -35.02 4.47
C GLU A 227 -58.29 -34.91 4.97
N ASN A 228 -57.34 -35.30 4.17
CA ASN A 228 -55.93 -35.27 4.54
C ASN A 228 -55.11 -34.83 3.33
N PRO A 229 -54.97 -33.54 3.09
CA PRO A 229 -54.13 -33.06 2.02
C PRO A 229 -52.65 -33.31 2.32
N ASP A 230 -51.90 -33.62 1.27
CA ASP A 230 -50.45 -33.64 1.35
C ASP A 230 -49.95 -32.21 1.08
N ILE A 231 -49.32 -31.62 2.09
CA ILE A 231 -48.73 -30.29 1.99
C ILE A 231 -47.24 -30.45 1.99
N THR A 232 -46.62 -30.11 0.87
CA THR A 232 -45.17 -30.13 0.70
C THR A 232 -44.64 -28.72 0.49
N VAL A 233 -43.55 -28.43 1.14
CA VAL A 233 -42.84 -27.15 1.02
C VAL A 233 -41.40 -27.44 0.67
N SER A 234 -40.92 -26.86 -0.40
CA SER A 234 -39.50 -26.85 -0.75
C SER A 234 -38.98 -25.42 -0.76
N LEU A 235 -37.80 -25.25 -0.27
CA LEU A 235 -37.11 -23.98 -0.21
C LEU A 235 -35.65 -24.21 -0.59
N GLU A 236 -35.17 -23.44 -1.54
CA GLU A 236 -33.79 -23.57 -2.02
C GLU A 236 -33.07 -22.25 -1.75
N THR A 237 -32.10 -22.29 -0.89
CA THR A 237 -31.24 -21.19 -0.50
C THR A 237 -29.78 -21.50 -0.78
N ASP A 238 -28.95 -20.48 -0.90
CA ASP A 238 -27.49 -20.59 -0.97
C ASP A 238 -26.86 -19.43 -0.19
N LEU A 239 -27.16 -19.38 1.10
CA LEU A 239 -26.65 -18.31 1.98
C LEU A 239 -25.13 -18.44 2.16
N ALA A 240 -24.66 -19.67 2.32
CA ALA A 240 -23.24 -19.94 2.53
C ALA A 240 -22.41 -19.53 1.31
N GLY A 241 -22.87 -19.92 0.11
CA GLY A 241 -22.16 -19.57 -1.14
C GLY A 241 -22.14 -18.07 -1.39
N ALA A 242 -23.25 -17.38 -1.11
CA ALA A 242 -23.34 -15.92 -1.29
C ALA A 242 -22.35 -15.17 -0.36
N VAL A 243 -22.24 -15.60 0.89
CA VAL A 243 -21.30 -14.98 1.84
C VAL A 243 -19.85 -15.41 1.56
N GLU A 244 -19.62 -16.62 1.08
CA GLU A 244 -18.30 -17.06 0.69
C GLU A 244 -17.76 -16.23 -0.48
N GLU A 245 -18.61 -15.91 -1.45
CA GLU A 245 -18.23 -15.07 -2.59
C GLU A 245 -17.90 -13.63 -2.14
N LEU A 246 -18.67 -13.08 -1.20
CA LEU A 246 -18.41 -11.77 -0.61
C LEU A 246 -17.05 -11.76 0.10
N LEU A 247 -16.82 -12.71 0.99
CA LEU A 247 -15.62 -12.76 1.83
C LEU A 247 -14.34 -13.16 1.07
N ALA A 248 -14.48 -13.72 -0.13
CA ALA A 248 -13.36 -14.00 -1.02
C ALA A 248 -12.87 -12.75 -1.77
N THR A 249 -13.65 -11.68 -1.75
CA THR A 249 -13.31 -10.43 -2.42
C THR A 249 -12.56 -9.52 -1.43
N PRO A 250 -11.36 -9.03 -1.76
CA PRO A 250 -10.68 -8.09 -0.90
C PRO A 250 -11.49 -6.82 -0.67
N LEU A 251 -11.46 -6.30 0.54
CA LEU A 251 -12.16 -5.07 0.94
C LEU A 251 -11.22 -3.88 0.82
N GLY A 252 -11.75 -2.74 0.40
CA GLY A 252 -11.02 -1.48 0.45
C GLY A 252 -10.29 -1.08 -0.83
N GLU A 253 -10.63 -1.67 -1.96
CA GLU A 253 -10.02 -1.30 -3.25
C GLU A 253 -10.06 0.22 -3.45
N GLY A 254 -8.87 0.81 -3.64
CA GLY A 254 -8.71 2.25 -3.90
C GLY A 254 -8.71 3.14 -2.65
N THR A 255 -8.74 2.59 -1.45
CA THR A 255 -8.67 3.38 -0.20
C THR A 255 -7.25 3.53 0.34
N GLY A 256 -6.29 2.85 -0.26
CA GLY A 256 -4.92 2.74 0.24
C GLY A 256 -4.74 1.63 1.28
N VAL A 257 -5.82 0.91 1.62
CA VAL A 257 -5.79 -0.22 2.55
C VAL A 257 -6.69 -1.32 2.02
N GLU A 258 -6.15 -2.52 1.87
CA GLU A 258 -6.86 -3.66 1.33
C GLU A 258 -6.81 -4.83 2.31
N LEU A 259 -7.97 -5.33 2.69
CA LEU A 259 -8.14 -6.46 3.61
C LEU A 259 -8.60 -7.70 2.83
N ASN A 260 -7.80 -8.74 2.81
CA ASN A 260 -8.17 -10.03 2.26
C ASN A 260 -8.45 -11.01 3.40
N LEU A 261 -9.72 -11.22 3.71
CA LEU A 261 -10.14 -12.08 4.81
C LEU A 261 -9.86 -13.57 4.52
N ALA A 262 -9.89 -13.96 3.25
CA ALA A 262 -9.66 -15.35 2.86
C ALA A 262 -8.19 -15.76 3.04
N GLU A 263 -7.27 -14.82 2.80
CA GLU A 263 -5.83 -15.05 2.94
C GLU A 263 -5.30 -14.58 4.30
N GLY A 264 -6.08 -13.81 5.02
CA GLY A 264 -5.63 -13.22 6.29
C GLY A 264 -4.61 -12.10 6.09
N THR A 265 -4.66 -11.37 4.96
CA THR A 265 -3.66 -10.36 4.64
C THR A 265 -4.23 -8.94 4.69
N LEU A 266 -3.39 -8.04 5.14
CA LEU A 266 -3.58 -6.59 5.09
C LEU A 266 -2.50 -6.03 4.16
N VAL A 267 -2.92 -5.34 3.11
CA VAL A 267 -2.02 -4.63 2.20
C VAL A 267 -2.25 -3.13 2.36
N VAL A 268 -1.17 -2.41 2.59
CA VAL A 268 -1.19 -0.96 2.75
C VAL A 268 -0.44 -0.34 1.57
N ASP A 269 -1.15 0.41 0.74
CA ASP A 269 -0.55 1.20 -0.34
C ASP A 269 0.01 2.49 0.27
N LEU A 270 1.31 2.53 0.39
CA LEU A 270 2.03 3.63 1.04
C LEU A 270 1.92 4.95 0.27
N ASP A 271 1.84 4.87 -1.06
CA ASP A 271 1.69 6.05 -1.90
C ASP A 271 0.34 6.73 -1.69
N THR A 272 -0.72 5.94 -1.70
CA THR A 272 -2.08 6.45 -1.46
C THR A 272 -2.25 6.95 -0.03
N LEU A 273 -1.73 6.22 0.95
CA LEU A 273 -1.94 6.54 2.37
C LEU A 273 -1.13 7.77 2.81
N ALA A 274 0.08 7.93 2.29
CA ALA A 274 0.93 9.08 2.60
C ALA A 274 0.60 10.33 1.76
N GLY A 275 -0.26 10.18 0.75
CA GLY A 275 -0.57 11.27 -0.17
C GLY A 275 0.54 11.56 -1.17
N GLY A 276 1.29 10.53 -1.53
CA GLY A 276 2.42 10.55 -2.45
C GLY A 276 3.73 10.18 -1.78
N LEU A 277 4.56 9.40 -2.44
CA LEU A 277 5.92 9.07 -1.97
C LEU A 277 6.96 10.08 -2.46
N ASN A 278 6.67 10.78 -3.55
CA ASN A 278 7.57 11.74 -4.16
C ASN A 278 7.32 13.16 -3.66
N ASP A 279 8.26 14.05 -3.89
CA ASP A 279 8.19 15.47 -3.48
C ASP A 279 8.03 15.66 -1.96
N GLN A 280 8.39 14.69 -1.14
CA GLN A 280 8.33 14.82 0.31
C GLN A 280 9.49 15.69 0.83
N ALA A 281 9.25 16.33 1.97
CA ALA A 281 10.30 17.10 2.63
C ALA A 281 11.48 16.19 3.01
N PRO A 282 12.71 16.73 3.10
CA PRO A 282 13.85 15.93 3.53
C PRO A 282 13.62 15.20 4.85
N ASN A 283 14.01 13.95 4.88
CA ASN A 283 13.94 13.07 6.06
C ASN A 283 12.51 12.84 6.58
N THR A 284 11.51 12.80 5.67
CA THR A 284 10.11 12.56 6.04
C THR A 284 9.90 11.11 6.50
N GLU A 285 9.42 10.94 7.74
CA GLU A 285 9.01 9.63 8.27
C GLU A 285 7.64 9.24 7.69
N LEU A 286 7.61 8.13 6.97
CA LEU A 286 6.41 7.65 6.28
C LEU A 286 5.38 7.05 7.25
N LEU A 287 5.84 6.28 8.24
CA LEU A 287 4.97 5.71 9.28
C LEU A 287 4.76 6.69 10.44
N SER A 288 4.45 7.93 10.11
CA SER A 288 4.16 8.96 11.11
C SER A 288 2.90 8.66 11.93
N PRO A 289 2.73 9.24 13.12
CA PRO A 289 1.52 9.05 13.93
C PRO A 289 0.22 9.42 13.18
N GLU A 290 0.31 10.36 12.25
CA GLU A 290 -0.82 10.76 11.41
C GLU A 290 -1.22 9.64 10.44
N VAL A 291 -0.24 9.06 9.77
CA VAL A 291 -0.44 7.96 8.80
C VAL A 291 -0.95 6.71 9.53
N ILE A 292 -0.39 6.39 10.68
CA ILE A 292 -0.85 5.28 11.53
C ILE A 292 -2.30 5.49 11.99
N SER A 293 -2.66 6.72 12.36
CA SER A 293 -4.03 7.05 12.75
C SER A 293 -5.01 6.90 11.58
N GLN A 294 -4.61 7.32 10.39
CA GLN A 294 -5.40 7.19 9.17
C GLN A 294 -5.56 5.72 8.76
N LEU A 295 -4.51 4.92 8.89
CA LEU A 295 -4.57 3.47 8.68
C LEU A 295 -5.61 2.82 9.60
N ALA A 296 -5.56 3.11 10.90
CA ALA A 296 -6.49 2.58 11.87
C ALA A 296 -7.94 3.00 11.58
N GLU A 297 -8.16 4.25 11.17
CA GLU A 297 -9.50 4.75 10.81
C GLU A 297 -10.01 4.05 9.55
N THR A 298 -9.17 3.86 8.55
CA THR A 298 -9.56 3.20 7.30
C THR A 298 -9.92 1.73 7.56
N ILE A 299 -9.12 1.01 8.33
CA ILE A 299 -9.43 -0.37 8.73
C ILE A 299 -10.78 -0.41 9.48
N GLY A 300 -11.00 0.50 10.42
CA GLY A 300 -12.27 0.57 11.15
C GLY A 300 -13.46 0.75 10.22
N ASN A 301 -13.38 1.67 9.26
CA ASN A 301 -14.44 1.92 8.30
C ASN A 301 -14.71 0.72 7.37
N LEU A 302 -13.67 0.02 6.95
CA LEU A 302 -13.80 -1.19 6.13
C LEU A 302 -14.51 -2.30 6.89
N LEU A 303 -14.16 -2.48 8.15
CA LEU A 303 -14.78 -3.48 9.01
C LEU A 303 -16.24 -3.13 9.33
N ASP A 304 -16.59 -1.88 9.55
CA ASP A 304 -17.97 -1.44 9.73
C ASP A 304 -18.81 -1.67 8.47
N THR A 305 -18.22 -1.44 7.29
CA THR A 305 -18.87 -1.71 6.01
C THR A 305 -19.13 -3.20 5.83
N LEU A 306 -18.15 -4.05 6.19
CA LEU A 306 -18.28 -5.50 6.09
C LEU A 306 -19.49 -6.05 6.84
N VAL A 307 -19.80 -5.51 8.03
CA VAL A 307 -20.99 -5.93 8.80
C VAL A 307 -22.25 -5.71 7.99
N THR A 308 -22.36 -4.55 7.36
CA THR A 308 -23.52 -4.20 6.53
C THR A 308 -23.59 -5.10 5.30
N ASP A 309 -22.48 -5.29 4.62
CA ASP A 309 -22.41 -6.08 3.39
C ASP A 309 -22.77 -7.55 3.63
N ILE A 310 -22.36 -8.13 4.77
CA ILE A 310 -22.74 -9.51 5.13
C ILE A 310 -24.25 -9.61 5.37
N VAL A 311 -24.82 -8.69 6.13
CA VAL A 311 -26.26 -8.70 6.43
C VAL A 311 -27.08 -8.50 5.16
N ASP A 312 -26.70 -7.53 4.34
CA ASP A 312 -27.38 -7.24 3.07
C ASP A 312 -27.24 -8.41 2.08
N THR A 313 -26.09 -9.06 2.04
CA THR A 313 -25.87 -10.24 1.19
C THR A 313 -26.78 -11.39 1.60
N VAL A 314 -26.86 -11.68 2.91
CA VAL A 314 -27.75 -12.73 3.43
C VAL A 314 -29.21 -12.35 3.21
N GLU A 315 -29.60 -11.10 3.45
CA GLU A 315 -30.97 -10.63 3.19
C GLU A 315 -31.33 -10.77 1.70
N ASN A 316 -30.44 -10.37 0.80
CA ASN A 316 -30.66 -10.51 -0.62
C ASN A 316 -30.76 -11.97 -1.06
N ALA A 317 -29.90 -12.84 -0.55
CA ALA A 317 -29.94 -14.27 -0.81
C ALA A 317 -31.23 -14.91 -0.29
N LEU A 318 -31.68 -14.51 0.88
CA LEU A 318 -32.98 -14.92 1.45
C LEU A 318 -34.14 -14.47 0.55
N ASN A 319 -34.16 -13.20 0.18
CA ASN A 319 -35.23 -12.68 -0.68
C ASN A 319 -35.25 -13.35 -2.06
N ALA A 320 -34.11 -13.80 -2.56
CA ALA A 320 -33.96 -14.51 -3.82
C ALA A 320 -34.23 -16.02 -3.70
N ALA A 321 -34.28 -16.57 -2.49
CA ALA A 321 -34.49 -18.00 -2.26
C ALA A 321 -35.82 -18.47 -2.85
N THR A 322 -35.81 -19.58 -3.57
CA THR A 322 -36.99 -20.09 -4.27
C THR A 322 -37.85 -20.93 -3.35
N LEU A 323 -39.10 -20.52 -3.19
CA LEU A 323 -40.13 -21.23 -2.42
C LEU A 323 -41.17 -21.86 -3.33
N ASP A 324 -41.45 -23.14 -3.07
CA ASP A 324 -42.56 -23.88 -3.72
C ASP A 324 -43.40 -24.55 -2.64
N VAL A 325 -44.65 -24.13 -2.54
CA VAL A 325 -45.64 -24.72 -1.61
C VAL A 325 -46.70 -25.43 -2.41
N LYS A 326 -46.81 -26.73 -2.24
CA LYS A 326 -47.79 -27.55 -2.95
C LYS A 326 -48.77 -28.21 -1.99
N ILE A 327 -50.04 -28.10 -2.33
CA ILE A 327 -51.15 -28.75 -1.60
C ILE A 327 -51.81 -29.72 -2.56
N TYR A 328 -51.67 -31.00 -2.27
CA TYR A 328 -52.18 -32.07 -3.12
C TYR A 328 -53.12 -33.01 -2.38
N ALA A 329 -54.18 -33.41 -3.05
CA ALA A 329 -55.06 -34.47 -2.54
C ALA A 329 -55.85 -35.13 -3.65
N GLU A 330 -56.14 -36.42 -3.47
CA GLU A 330 -57.06 -37.14 -4.34
C GLU A 330 -58.48 -37.07 -3.73
N VAL A 331 -59.41 -36.68 -4.55
CA VAL A 331 -60.83 -36.63 -4.18
C VAL A 331 -61.55 -37.84 -4.77
N GLY A 332 -62.06 -38.69 -3.91
CA GLY A 332 -62.74 -39.91 -4.29
C GLY A 332 -64.27 -39.75 -4.28
N GLY A 333 -64.95 -40.86 -4.43
CA GLY A 333 -66.40 -40.95 -4.37
C GLY A 333 -67.10 -40.67 -5.67
N LEU A 334 -68.25 -39.99 -5.63
CA LEU A 334 -69.11 -39.74 -6.78
C LEU A 334 -68.56 -38.67 -7.75
N LEU A 335 -67.62 -37.91 -7.34
CA LEU A 335 -67.03 -36.80 -8.09
C LEU A 335 -65.48 -36.88 -8.04
N PRO A 336 -64.89 -37.84 -8.75
CA PRO A 336 -63.46 -38.03 -8.70
C PRO A 336 -62.72 -36.86 -9.33
N GLY A 337 -61.55 -36.56 -8.76
CA GLY A 337 -60.67 -35.53 -9.27
C GLY A 337 -59.42 -35.40 -8.38
N THR A 338 -58.59 -34.45 -8.68
CA THR A 338 -57.43 -34.12 -7.85
C THR A 338 -57.49 -32.64 -7.46
N LEU A 339 -57.19 -32.34 -6.22
CA LEU A 339 -56.79 -31.01 -5.78
C LEU A 339 -55.29 -30.92 -6.00
N ASP A 340 -54.82 -29.90 -6.71
CA ASP A 340 -53.39 -29.65 -6.95
C ASP A 340 -53.22 -28.13 -7.05
N LEU A 341 -52.84 -27.52 -5.89
CA LEU A 341 -52.59 -26.09 -5.80
C LEU A 341 -51.11 -25.88 -5.50
N GLN A 342 -50.55 -24.94 -6.21
CA GLN A 342 -49.13 -24.62 -6.07
C GLN A 342 -48.93 -23.11 -5.97
N LEU A 343 -48.15 -22.67 -4.95
CA LEU A 343 -47.63 -21.31 -4.79
C LEU A 343 -46.15 -21.38 -5.01
N THR A 344 -45.65 -20.64 -6.01
CA THR A 344 -44.23 -20.65 -6.36
C THR A 344 -43.74 -19.22 -6.59
N GLY A 345 -42.53 -18.96 -6.20
CA GLY A 345 -41.85 -17.65 -6.31
C GLY A 345 -40.64 -17.58 -5.41
N THR A 346 -40.09 -16.41 -5.30
CA THR A 346 -39.04 -16.17 -4.29
C THR A 346 -39.66 -15.85 -2.93
N LEU A 347 -38.88 -15.90 -1.86
CA LEU A 347 -39.36 -15.40 -0.55
C LEU A 347 -39.77 -13.94 -0.66
N GLY A 348 -39.05 -13.11 -1.38
CA GLY A 348 -39.39 -11.72 -1.66
C GLY A 348 -40.73 -11.57 -2.37
N ASP A 349 -41.05 -12.42 -3.38
CA ASP A 349 -42.32 -12.44 -4.08
C ASP A 349 -43.49 -12.78 -3.12
N VAL A 350 -43.24 -13.70 -2.19
CA VAL A 350 -44.26 -14.09 -1.20
C VAL A 350 -44.50 -12.95 -0.21
N LEU A 351 -43.45 -12.30 0.27
CA LEU A 351 -43.58 -11.18 1.22
C LEU A 351 -44.28 -9.95 0.59
N THR A 352 -44.07 -9.72 -0.71
CA THR A 352 -44.72 -8.62 -1.44
C THR A 352 -46.09 -9.01 -2.00
N GLY A 353 -46.43 -10.29 -1.98
CA GLY A 353 -47.71 -10.80 -2.51
C GLY A 353 -47.71 -11.00 -4.03
N GLU A 354 -46.50 -11.08 -4.64
CA GLU A 354 -46.35 -11.25 -6.10
C GLU A 354 -46.08 -12.70 -6.51
N ALA A 355 -46.04 -13.63 -5.57
CA ALA A 355 -45.80 -15.05 -5.82
C ALA A 355 -46.85 -15.64 -6.76
N ALA A 356 -46.39 -16.48 -7.67
CA ALA A 356 -47.24 -17.09 -8.70
C ALA A 356 -48.07 -18.24 -8.10
N PHE A 357 -49.37 -18.21 -8.36
CA PHE A 357 -50.27 -19.26 -7.95
C PHE A 357 -50.76 -20.07 -9.19
N VAL A 358 -50.59 -21.38 -9.09
CA VAL A 358 -50.99 -22.31 -10.18
C VAL A 358 -52.02 -23.30 -9.64
N ASN A 359 -53.11 -23.46 -10.37
CA ASN A 359 -54.13 -24.46 -10.07
C ASN A 359 -54.14 -25.55 -11.14
N ASN A 360 -53.55 -26.70 -10.79
CA ASN A 360 -53.49 -27.88 -11.64
C ASN A 360 -54.57 -28.91 -11.31
N SER A 361 -55.57 -28.53 -10.51
CA SER A 361 -56.66 -29.44 -10.08
C SER A 361 -57.43 -29.97 -11.29
N THR A 362 -58.01 -31.19 -11.13
CA THR A 362 -58.74 -31.85 -12.20
C THR A 362 -60.13 -32.30 -11.73
N GLY A 363 -61.02 -32.67 -12.66
CA GLY A 363 -62.38 -33.16 -12.38
C GLY A 363 -63.33 -32.06 -11.92
N VAL A 364 -64.34 -32.43 -11.16
CA VAL A 364 -65.42 -31.50 -10.73
C VAL A 364 -64.88 -30.52 -9.66
N VAL A 365 -63.79 -30.87 -8.99
CA VAL A 365 -63.12 -30.05 -7.99
C VAL A 365 -62.73 -28.67 -8.56
N VAL A 366 -62.34 -28.62 -9.84
CA VAL A 366 -61.95 -27.36 -10.53
C VAL A 366 -63.06 -26.30 -10.46
N GLY A 367 -64.33 -26.70 -10.66
CA GLY A 367 -65.46 -25.75 -10.64
C GLY A 367 -65.77 -25.20 -9.24
N LEU A 368 -65.50 -25.99 -8.22
CA LEU A 368 -65.68 -25.55 -6.82
C LEU A 368 -64.59 -24.61 -6.38
N ILE A 369 -63.35 -24.94 -6.74
CA ILE A 369 -62.17 -24.17 -6.36
C ILE A 369 -62.12 -22.83 -7.10
N SER A 370 -62.50 -22.80 -8.39
CA SER A 370 -62.47 -21.56 -9.19
C SER A 370 -63.25 -20.39 -8.58
N ALA A 371 -64.27 -20.69 -7.74
CA ALA A 371 -65.04 -19.65 -7.06
C ALA A 371 -64.41 -19.18 -5.73
N LEU A 372 -63.48 -19.94 -5.20
CA LEU A 372 -62.86 -19.70 -3.90
C LEU A 372 -61.37 -19.44 -3.98
N ILE A 373 -60.81 -19.46 -5.20
CA ILE A 373 -59.35 -19.29 -5.40
C ILE A 373 -58.81 -17.99 -4.81
N ALA A 374 -59.47 -16.85 -5.04
CA ALA A 374 -58.93 -15.56 -4.60
C ALA A 374 -58.77 -15.47 -3.08
N PRO A 375 -59.81 -15.77 -2.26
CA PRO A 375 -59.64 -15.71 -0.80
C PRO A 375 -58.70 -16.79 -0.26
N VAL A 376 -58.55 -17.91 -0.97
CA VAL A 376 -57.57 -18.95 -0.58
C VAL A 376 -56.15 -18.51 -0.87
N LEU A 377 -55.94 -17.91 -2.04
CA LEU A 377 -54.66 -17.34 -2.38
C LEU A 377 -54.22 -16.26 -1.40
N ASP A 378 -55.11 -15.31 -1.12
CA ASP A 378 -54.81 -14.25 -0.13
C ASP A 378 -54.48 -14.85 1.24
N THR A 379 -55.19 -15.89 1.65
CA THR A 379 -54.93 -16.58 2.93
C THR A 379 -53.58 -17.34 2.87
N LEU A 380 -53.29 -18.00 1.78
CA LEU A 380 -52.08 -18.76 1.60
C LEU A 380 -50.83 -17.84 1.63
N ILE A 381 -50.86 -16.81 0.81
CA ILE A 381 -49.78 -15.83 0.74
C ILE A 381 -49.57 -15.14 2.07
N SER A 382 -50.65 -14.64 2.71
CA SER A 382 -50.52 -13.95 3.98
C SER A 382 -50.07 -14.86 5.13
N THR A 383 -50.44 -16.15 5.09
CA THR A 383 -50.00 -17.10 6.12
C THR A 383 -48.56 -17.48 5.92
N VAL A 384 -48.17 -17.79 4.69
CA VAL A 384 -46.76 -18.14 4.36
C VAL A 384 -45.84 -16.94 4.60
N GLY A 385 -46.25 -15.77 4.12
CA GLY A 385 -45.49 -14.54 4.32
C GLY A 385 -45.33 -14.20 5.80
N GLY A 386 -46.41 -14.32 6.60
CA GLY A 386 -46.32 -14.08 8.03
C GLY A 386 -45.40 -15.07 8.75
N VAL A 387 -45.41 -16.35 8.35
CA VAL A 387 -44.50 -17.34 8.95
C VAL A 387 -43.04 -16.99 8.61
N ILE A 388 -42.77 -16.57 7.38
CA ILE A 388 -41.44 -16.17 6.95
C ILE A 388 -40.98 -14.91 7.70
N GLU A 389 -41.85 -13.92 7.74
CA GLU A 389 -41.57 -12.65 8.43
C GLU A 389 -41.24 -12.89 9.93
N ASP A 390 -42.13 -13.63 10.62
CA ASP A 390 -41.95 -13.94 12.03
C ASP A 390 -40.74 -14.84 12.32
N ALA A 391 -40.39 -15.76 11.42
CA ALA A 391 -39.32 -16.72 11.64
C ALA A 391 -37.95 -16.19 11.26
N VAL A 392 -37.85 -15.29 10.29
CA VAL A 392 -36.57 -14.87 9.72
C VAL A 392 -36.30 -13.38 9.93
N PHE A 393 -37.26 -12.53 9.62
CA PHE A 393 -37.08 -11.07 9.56
C PHE A 393 -37.57 -10.33 10.81
N ALA A 394 -38.19 -11.00 11.77
CA ALA A 394 -38.68 -10.37 12.98
C ALA A 394 -37.57 -9.74 13.83
N GLU A 395 -37.90 -8.73 14.61
CA GLU A 395 -37.00 -8.13 15.60
C GLU A 395 -36.54 -9.20 16.60
N GLY A 396 -35.21 -9.42 16.68
CA GLY A 396 -34.60 -10.50 17.44
C GLY A 396 -34.65 -11.86 16.74
N GLY A 397 -35.05 -11.90 15.48
CA GLY A 397 -34.97 -13.08 14.63
C GLY A 397 -33.53 -13.39 14.16
N PRO A 398 -33.37 -14.48 13.40
CA PRO A 398 -32.05 -14.92 12.98
C PRO A 398 -31.24 -13.89 12.18
N LEU A 399 -31.87 -13.12 11.30
CA LEU A 399 -31.18 -12.09 10.53
C LEU A 399 -30.70 -10.95 11.42
N THR A 400 -31.53 -10.49 12.37
CA THR A 400 -31.10 -9.48 13.35
C THR A 400 -29.98 -10.03 14.23
N THR A 401 -30.09 -11.28 14.66
CA THR A 401 -29.07 -11.95 15.48
C THR A 401 -27.75 -12.16 14.72
N LEU A 402 -27.84 -12.43 13.41
CA LEU A 402 -26.67 -12.48 12.54
C LEU A 402 -25.94 -11.14 12.56
N GLY A 403 -26.67 -10.05 12.30
CA GLY A 403 -26.09 -8.70 12.33
C GLY A 403 -25.40 -8.38 13.66
N GLU A 404 -26.06 -8.72 14.79
CA GLU A 404 -25.47 -8.51 16.11
C GLU A 404 -24.23 -9.39 16.33
N THR A 405 -24.27 -10.63 15.87
CA THR A 405 -23.16 -11.57 16.02
C THR A 405 -21.95 -11.11 15.19
N VAL A 406 -22.19 -10.79 13.92
CA VAL A 406 -21.11 -10.32 13.01
C VAL A 406 -20.54 -8.99 13.52
N ALA A 407 -21.38 -8.05 13.96
CA ALA A 407 -20.93 -6.80 14.56
C ALA A 407 -20.07 -7.05 15.81
N GLY A 408 -20.42 -8.03 16.62
CA GLY A 408 -19.62 -8.43 17.78
C GLY A 408 -18.28 -9.02 17.41
N LEU A 409 -18.23 -9.88 16.38
CA LEU A 409 -17.00 -10.46 15.87
C LEU A 409 -16.07 -9.37 15.28
N VAL A 410 -16.63 -8.51 14.45
CA VAL A 410 -15.91 -7.40 13.83
C VAL A 410 -15.39 -6.40 14.87
N SER A 411 -16.20 -6.06 15.88
CA SER A 411 -15.73 -5.21 16.98
C SER A 411 -14.57 -5.84 17.74
N SER A 412 -14.62 -7.13 18.00
CA SER A 412 -13.55 -7.86 18.68
C SER A 412 -12.27 -7.91 17.84
N LEU A 413 -12.43 -8.05 16.51
CA LEU A 413 -11.30 -7.99 15.57
C LEU A 413 -10.70 -6.58 15.55
N ALA A 414 -11.51 -5.54 15.43
CA ALA A 414 -11.05 -4.15 15.42
C ALA A 414 -10.28 -3.80 16.71
N GLU A 415 -10.76 -4.28 17.86
CA GLU A 415 -10.04 -4.10 19.13
C GLU A 415 -8.69 -4.81 19.12
N SER A 416 -8.64 -6.01 18.53
CA SER A 416 -7.40 -6.80 18.43
C SER A 416 -6.42 -6.24 17.41
N LEU A 417 -6.90 -5.52 16.39
CA LEU A 417 -6.07 -4.86 15.39
C LEU A 417 -5.57 -3.48 15.83
N THR A 418 -6.20 -2.86 16.84
CA THR A 418 -5.77 -1.56 17.34
C THR A 418 -4.26 -1.46 17.65
N PRO A 419 -3.61 -2.49 18.24
CA PRO A 419 -2.17 -2.41 18.51
C PRO A 419 -1.29 -2.55 17.28
N VAL A 420 -1.82 -2.94 16.12
CA VAL A 420 -1.00 -3.20 14.91
C VAL A 420 -0.30 -1.92 14.45
N GLY A 421 -0.98 -0.79 14.49
CA GLY A 421 -0.36 0.50 14.15
C GLY A 421 0.80 0.87 15.07
N ASP A 422 0.59 0.76 16.38
CA ASP A 422 1.64 1.02 17.37
C ASP A 422 2.80 0.02 17.24
N LEU A 423 2.49 -1.23 16.93
CA LEU A 423 3.50 -2.26 16.67
C LEU A 423 4.32 -1.87 15.44
N LEU A 424 3.68 -1.55 14.31
CA LEU A 424 4.37 -1.14 13.09
C LEU A 424 5.33 0.02 13.36
N ALA A 425 4.86 1.08 14.00
CA ALA A 425 5.70 2.24 14.32
C ALA A 425 6.86 1.89 15.27
N SER A 426 6.76 0.81 16.04
CA SER A 426 7.82 0.38 16.94
C SER A 426 8.84 -0.56 16.31
N ILE A 427 8.45 -1.25 15.24
CA ILE A 427 9.33 -2.23 14.58
C ILE A 427 9.88 -1.77 13.24
N LEU A 428 9.30 -0.73 12.64
CA LEU A 428 9.66 -0.26 11.32
C LEU A 428 9.64 1.27 11.25
N SER A 429 10.70 1.86 10.70
CA SER A 429 10.75 3.27 10.28
C SER A 429 11.12 3.30 8.82
N ILE A 430 10.41 4.10 8.05
CA ILE A 430 10.65 4.28 6.62
C ILE A 430 10.75 5.78 6.38
N LYS A 431 11.94 6.24 6.06
CA LYS A 431 12.17 7.64 5.76
C LYS A 431 12.38 7.86 4.28
N LEU A 432 11.88 8.95 3.77
CA LEU A 432 11.99 9.38 2.39
C LEU A 432 12.87 10.62 2.27
N ASN A 433 13.51 10.78 1.12
CA ASN A 433 14.30 11.98 0.79
C ASN A 433 15.39 12.24 1.84
N ILE A 434 16.26 11.27 2.05
CA ILE A 434 17.30 11.35 3.07
C ILE A 434 18.36 12.37 2.68
N GLN A 435 18.58 13.38 3.53
CA GLN A 435 19.58 14.44 3.31
C GLN A 435 20.23 14.78 4.65
N ASP A 436 21.46 14.34 4.86
CA ASP A 436 22.16 14.47 6.16
C ASP A 436 22.76 15.85 6.39
N ASP A 437 22.92 16.63 5.34
CA ASP A 437 23.60 17.94 5.35
C ASP A 437 22.67 19.15 5.58
N GLN A 438 21.41 18.91 5.96
CA GLN A 438 20.41 19.98 6.11
C GLN A 438 20.75 21.06 7.14
N GLU A 439 21.68 20.79 8.05
CA GLU A 439 22.05 21.73 9.09
C GLU A 439 23.30 22.58 8.76
N ALA A 440 23.96 22.30 7.63
CA ALA A 440 25.13 23.07 7.22
C ALA A 440 24.71 24.41 6.58
N PRO A 441 24.97 25.56 7.21
CA PRO A 441 24.67 26.82 6.57
C PRO A 441 25.64 27.04 5.42
N VAL A 442 25.12 27.25 4.23
CA VAL A 442 25.92 27.64 3.05
C VAL A 442 26.62 28.96 3.38
N SER A 443 27.92 28.92 3.57
CA SER A 443 28.66 30.15 3.80
C SER A 443 28.87 30.89 2.48
N ALA A 444 28.34 32.09 2.40
CA ALA A 444 28.31 32.90 1.20
C ALA A 444 29.70 33.43 0.75
N GLN A 445 30.78 32.78 1.04
CA GLN A 445 32.12 33.30 0.80
C GLN A 445 33.14 32.31 0.23
N ALA A 446 32.73 31.09 -0.02
CA ALA A 446 33.66 30.10 -0.53
C ALA A 446 33.50 29.95 -2.05
N ARG A 447 34.61 29.92 -2.75
CA ARG A 447 34.67 29.40 -4.10
C ARG A 447 34.87 27.88 -4.07
N ALA A 448 34.43 27.27 -2.99
CA ALA A 448 34.34 25.82 -2.79
C ALA A 448 32.98 25.53 -2.19
N SER A 449 32.37 24.41 -2.56
CA SER A 449 31.17 23.96 -1.90
C SER A 449 31.48 23.46 -0.50
N ASP A 450 30.59 23.71 0.44
CA ASP A 450 30.75 23.22 1.82
C ASP A 450 30.44 21.71 1.94
N GLY A 451 29.93 21.09 0.85
CA GLY A 451 29.54 19.67 0.78
C GLY A 451 30.64 18.67 1.08
N PRO A 452 30.39 17.36 1.05
CA PRO A 452 29.47 16.73 0.08
C PRO A 452 27.99 16.93 0.39
N TYR A 453 27.19 16.90 -0.64
CA TYR A 453 25.73 16.98 -0.59
C TYR A 453 25.14 15.67 -1.09
N SER A 454 24.37 14.99 -0.26
CA SER A 454 23.73 13.72 -0.62
C SER A 454 22.23 13.79 -0.66
N VAL A 455 21.64 12.87 -1.41
CA VAL A 455 20.25 12.51 -1.35
C VAL A 455 20.12 11.00 -1.52
N ALA A 456 19.39 10.35 -0.61
CA ALA A 456 18.95 8.99 -0.84
C ALA A 456 17.43 8.93 -0.89
N ALA A 457 16.90 8.04 -1.75
CA ALA A 457 15.47 7.99 -1.96
C ALA A 457 14.73 7.49 -0.71
N ILE A 458 15.25 6.45 -0.05
CA ILE A 458 14.60 5.81 1.08
C ILE A 458 15.60 5.20 2.06
N GLU A 459 15.28 5.29 3.35
CA GLU A 459 15.96 4.57 4.42
C GLU A 459 14.93 3.69 5.15
N VAL A 460 15.21 2.40 5.25
CA VAL A 460 14.38 1.42 5.97
C VAL A 460 15.12 0.96 7.21
N THR A 461 14.54 1.22 8.39
CA THR A 461 15.10 0.80 9.66
C THR A 461 14.19 -0.22 10.34
N ALA A 462 14.69 -1.44 10.53
CA ALA A 462 14.01 -2.45 11.34
C ALA A 462 14.44 -2.31 12.80
N LEU A 463 13.44 -2.30 13.70
CA LEU A 463 13.60 -2.08 15.15
C LEU A 463 14.29 -0.75 15.48
N PRO A 464 13.66 0.40 15.20
CA PRO A 464 14.31 1.72 15.34
C PRO A 464 14.97 1.99 16.68
N ASP A 465 14.42 1.47 17.79
CA ASP A 465 14.99 1.65 19.12
C ASP A 465 16.29 0.86 19.35
N ALA A 466 16.52 -0.19 18.58
CA ALA A 466 17.72 -1.03 18.64
C ALA A 466 17.91 -1.70 17.28
N PRO A 467 18.37 -0.97 16.28
CA PRO A 467 18.31 -1.39 14.89
C PRO A 467 18.87 -2.78 14.62
N ALA A 468 18.03 -3.65 14.06
CA ALA A 468 18.44 -4.92 13.52
C ALA A 468 18.89 -4.77 12.05
N ALA A 469 18.34 -3.78 11.37
CA ALA A 469 18.79 -3.37 10.05
C ALA A 469 18.58 -1.87 9.87
N VAL A 470 19.49 -1.23 9.17
CA VAL A 470 19.37 0.14 8.63
C VAL A 470 19.86 0.06 7.20
N LEU A 471 18.97 0.18 6.25
CA LEU A 471 19.28 0.05 4.83
C LEU A 471 18.90 1.33 4.11
N THR A 472 19.87 1.92 3.43
CA THR A 472 19.68 3.10 2.59
C THR A 472 19.73 2.68 1.13
N LEU A 473 18.76 3.14 0.35
CA LEU A 473 18.67 2.81 -1.07
C LEU A 473 18.69 4.06 -1.92
N ALA A 474 19.41 3.95 -3.02
CA ALA A 474 19.58 4.97 -4.03
C ALA A 474 20.15 6.26 -3.44
N GLU A 475 21.43 6.25 -3.09
CA GLU A 475 22.15 7.41 -2.60
C GLU A 475 23.01 8.01 -3.71
N SER A 476 22.81 9.30 -3.97
CA SER A 476 23.58 10.11 -4.91
C SER A 476 24.25 11.26 -4.17
N THR A 477 25.56 11.42 -4.34
CA THR A 477 26.37 12.38 -3.61
C THR A 477 27.21 13.21 -4.60
N VAL A 478 27.28 14.52 -4.38
CA VAL A 478 28.08 15.48 -5.17
C VAL A 478 28.87 16.40 -4.27
N GLY A 479 30.07 16.74 -4.72
CA GLY A 479 30.99 17.62 -3.99
C GLY A 479 31.84 16.91 -2.92
N PRO A 480 32.66 17.66 -2.15
CA PRO A 480 32.88 19.10 -2.32
C PRO A 480 33.59 19.43 -3.63
N ASN A 481 33.12 20.47 -4.30
CA ASN A 481 33.73 20.95 -5.54
C ASN A 481 34.41 22.30 -5.32
N THR A 482 35.42 22.61 -6.16
CA THR A 482 36.08 23.92 -6.13
C THR A 482 36.18 24.48 -7.55
N THR A 483 36.16 25.80 -7.64
CA THR A 483 36.54 26.48 -8.88
C THR A 483 37.81 27.27 -8.62
N ALA A 484 38.78 27.20 -9.54
CA ALA A 484 39.96 28.03 -9.50
C ALA A 484 39.55 29.50 -9.46
N ASP A 485 40.26 30.25 -8.65
CA ASP A 485 40.11 31.70 -8.72
C ASP A 485 40.63 32.12 -10.07
N ASP A 486 39.75 32.60 -10.92
CA ASP A 486 40.04 33.12 -12.24
C ASP A 486 40.98 34.31 -12.15
N GLY A 487 41.90 34.32 -11.24
CA GLY A 487 42.87 35.38 -11.08
C GLY A 487 42.43 36.66 -11.78
N GLY A 488 41.17 37.02 -11.49
CA GLY A 488 40.58 38.18 -12.11
C GLY A 488 41.56 39.30 -11.94
N GLU A 489 42.09 39.80 -13.03
CA GLU A 489 42.97 40.93 -12.99
C GLU A 489 42.24 41.95 -12.11
N THR A 490 42.61 41.96 -10.85
CA THR A 490 42.28 43.11 -10.07
C THR A 490 43.00 44.23 -10.80
N GLU A 491 42.25 44.86 -11.68
CA GLU A 491 42.67 46.15 -12.14
C GLU A 491 42.85 46.94 -10.86
N VAL A 492 44.04 46.90 -10.35
CA VAL A 492 44.42 47.88 -9.37
C VAL A 492 44.30 49.18 -10.12
N GLU A 493 43.13 49.76 -10.05
CA GLU A 493 42.98 51.11 -10.43
C GLU A 493 43.93 51.89 -9.56
N VAL A 494 45.10 51.99 -10.05
CA VAL A 494 46.04 52.89 -9.49
C VAL A 494 45.37 54.24 -9.70
N ASP A 495 44.64 54.65 -8.70
CA ASP A 495 44.17 56.01 -8.64
C ASP A 495 45.39 56.87 -9.02
N GLY A 496 45.26 57.45 -10.16
CA GLY A 496 46.28 58.36 -10.63
C GLY A 496 46.60 59.50 -9.68
N THR A 497 46.49 59.19 -8.43
CA THR A 497 47.07 60.09 -7.47
C THR A 497 48.44 60.37 -7.98
N GLU A 498 48.44 61.44 -8.55
CA GLU A 498 49.62 62.03 -8.95
C GLU A 498 50.58 61.96 -7.85
N VAL A 499 51.43 61.02 -7.95
CA VAL A 499 52.57 61.09 -7.10
C VAL A 499 53.26 62.33 -7.57
N ASP A 500 52.98 63.35 -6.87
CA ASP A 500 53.67 64.59 -7.05
C ASP A 500 55.11 64.25 -7.24
N GLY A 501 55.52 64.55 -8.41
CA GLY A 501 56.82 64.27 -8.86
C GLY A 501 57.94 64.35 -7.87
N THR A 502 57.56 64.07 -6.68
CA THR A 502 58.56 63.86 -5.71
C THR A 502 59.47 62.86 -6.34
N GLU A 503 60.36 63.39 -6.74
CA GLU A 503 61.36 62.73 -7.29
C GLU A 503 61.69 61.56 -6.49
N VAL A 504 61.19 60.53 -6.99
CA VAL A 504 61.74 59.33 -6.50
C VAL A 504 63.10 59.29 -7.08
N ASP A 505 63.91 59.71 -6.34
CA ASP A 505 65.23 59.63 -6.73
C ASP A 505 65.47 58.21 -7.21
N GLY A 506 65.56 58.19 -8.42
CA GLY A 506 65.65 57.00 -9.12
C GLY A 506 66.43 55.90 -8.55
N THR A 507 66.37 55.87 -7.40
CA THR A 507 66.84 54.79 -6.80
C THR A 507 66.00 53.97 -6.52
N GLU A 508 65.99 53.45 -6.58
CA GLU A 508 65.70 52.72 -6.31
C GLU A 508 64.80 52.17 -6.17
N VAL A 509 64.73 52.12 -6.84
CA VAL A 509 63.90 51.18 -6.90
C VAL A 509 64.64 49.97 -7.03
N ASP A 510 64.93 49.58 -6.60
CA ASP A 510 65.43 48.47 -6.59
C ASP A 510 64.61 47.63 -6.07
N GLY A 511 64.05 47.80 -6.57
CA GLY A 511 63.29 47.55 -6.17
C GLY A 511 63.10 46.76 -5.51
N THR A 512 63.21 46.76 -5.32
CA THR A 512 62.98 46.56 -4.56
C THR A 512 62.57 46.45 -3.81
N GLU A 513 62.35 46.73 -3.60
CA GLU A 513 62.03 46.98 -2.69
C GLU A 513 61.34 46.97 -2.50
N VAL A 514 61.21 47.06 -2.91
CA VAL A 514 60.72 47.43 -2.52
C VAL A 514 60.68 47.01 -1.58
N ASP A 515 61.19 47.04 -1.21
CA ASP A 515 61.23 46.81 -0.22
C ASP A 515 60.60 46.89 0.56
N GLY A 516 60.20 47.16 0.20
CA GLY A 516 59.48 47.44 0.79
C GLY A 516 59.02 47.63 1.04
N THR A 517 59.22 47.70 0.58
CA THR A 517 59.01 48.06 0.60
C THR A 517 58.65 47.71 0.38
N GLU A 518 58.77 47.56 -0.25
CA GLU A 518 58.78 47.57 -0.50
C GLU A 518 58.42 47.26 -1.27
N VAL A 519 58.33 47.60 -1.72
CA VAL A 519 58.31 47.62 -2.46
C VAL A 519 59.03 47.17 -2.76
N ASP A 520 59.65 46.95 -2.92
CA ASP A 520 60.14 46.75 -3.23
C ASP A 520 59.83 46.11 -3.75
N GLY A 521 59.54 46.34 -4.28
CA GLY A 521 59.21 46.20 -4.53
C GLY A 521 58.84 45.73 -5.24
N THR A 522 58.97 45.78 -5.64
CA THR A 522 58.77 45.68 -5.91
C THR A 522 58.36 45.12 -6.17
N GLU A 523 58.42 45.11 -6.32
CA GLU A 523 58.21 44.90 -6.27
C GLU A 523 57.63 44.77 -6.72
N VAL A 524 57.75 45.06 -7.05
CA VAL A 524 57.41 45.09 -7.58
C VAL A 524 57.81 44.41 -8.18
N ASP A 525 58.28 43.94 -8.48
CA ASP A 525 58.40 43.40 -8.88
C ASP A 525 58.09 42.69 -8.91
N GLY A 526 57.53 42.99 -9.05
CA GLY A 526 56.81 42.74 -8.86
C GLY A 526 56.33 42.31 -8.90
N THR A 527 56.64 42.71 -9.09
CA THR A 527 56.11 42.69 -8.69
C THR A 527 55.74 42.68 -8.34
N GLU A 528 55.95 42.73 -8.68
CA GLU A 528 55.51 42.82 -8.18
C GLU A 528 54.97 43.01 -7.70
N VAL A 529 54.85 43.11 -7.86
CA VAL A 529 54.23 43.37 -7.35
C VAL A 529 53.71 43.42 -6.82
#